data_b041efffbdb51af0c14017c22b6a26b9
#
_entry.id   b041efffbdb51af0c14017c22b6a26b9
#
_cell.length_a   1.000
_cell.length_b   1.000
_cell.length_c   1.000
_cell.angle_alpha   90.00
_cell.angle_beta   90.00
_cell.angle_gamma   90.00
#
_symmetry.space_group_name_H-M   'P 1'
#
loop_
_entity.id
_entity.type
_entity.pdbx_description
1 polymer ?
#
loop_
_entity_poly.entity_id
_entity_poly.type
_entity_poly.pdbx_seq_one_letter_code
_entity_poly.pdbx_strand_id
1 'polypeptide(L)'
;MCPDQEIQTEEVSARFEEGKNQTIIDRKRGLLWLKYDTWQLSGKWLNWVQSREFSEELNQQKFGGYSDWRLPTVSEAKSLFDKKQQNKDHMGQTISHAAIFEPGFGFLCWTSDVRNKIQAVRFGFRKGLQIFDDIYRTSRGSTRLVRDIEKNDGLL
;
A
#
# COMPACT_ATOMS: atom_id res chain seq x y z
N MET A 1 -29.41 21.93 -2.63
CA MET A 1 -28.39 20.88 -2.76
C MET A 1 -28.26 20.51 -4.22
N CYS A 2 -27.04 20.53 -4.74
CA CYS A 2 -26.81 20.25 -6.16
C CYS A 2 -26.66 18.75 -6.36
N PRO A 3 -27.51 18.08 -7.18
CA PRO A 3 -27.40 16.63 -7.41
C PRO A 3 -26.03 16.20 -7.96
N ASP A 4 -25.37 17.07 -8.71
CA ASP A 4 -24.06 16.78 -9.30
C ASP A 4 -22.96 16.61 -8.23
N GLN A 5 -23.06 17.31 -7.08
CA GLN A 5 -22.09 17.18 -5.99
C GLN A 5 -22.21 15.83 -5.28
N GLU A 6 -23.41 15.31 -5.14
CA GLU A 6 -23.64 13.99 -4.54
C GLU A 6 -23.05 12.89 -5.40
N ILE A 7 -23.26 12.96 -6.72
CA ILE A 7 -22.71 12.00 -7.68
C ILE A 7 -21.18 12.02 -7.67
N GLN A 8 -20.57 13.21 -7.63
CA GLN A 8 -19.11 13.34 -7.57
C GLN A 8 -18.52 12.77 -6.26
N THR A 9 -19.20 12.96 -5.13
CA THR A 9 -18.79 12.42 -3.85
C THR A 9 -18.83 10.90 -3.86
N GLU A 10 -19.87 10.31 -4.42
CA GLU A 10 -20.01 8.86 -4.57
C GLU A 10 -18.92 8.29 -5.48
N GLU A 11 -18.60 8.94 -6.60
CA GLU A 11 -17.54 8.51 -7.50
C GLU A 11 -16.17 8.53 -6.83
N VAL A 12 -15.85 9.58 -6.06
CA VAL A 12 -14.58 9.71 -5.34
C VAL A 12 -14.46 8.64 -4.26
N SER A 13 -15.55 8.36 -3.52
CA SER A 13 -15.55 7.34 -2.47
C SER A 13 -15.63 5.91 -3.02
N ALA A 14 -16.05 5.74 -4.28
CA ALA A 14 -16.22 4.43 -4.90
C ALA A 14 -14.91 3.70 -5.20
N ARG A 15 -13.77 4.42 -5.25
CA ARG A 15 -12.49 3.77 -5.52
C ARG A 15 -12.09 2.79 -4.42
N PHE A 16 -12.17 3.22 -3.18
CA PHE A 16 -11.74 2.42 -2.03
C PHE A 16 -12.93 2.05 -1.15
N GLU A 17 -12.90 0.83 -0.63
CA GLU A 17 -13.90 0.32 0.30
C GLU A 17 -13.20 -0.59 1.30
N GLU A 18 -13.55 -0.48 2.58
CA GLU A 18 -13.03 -1.42 3.57
C GLU A 18 -13.55 -2.82 3.29
N GLY A 19 -12.62 -3.77 3.18
CA GLY A 19 -12.92 -5.17 3.05
C GLY A 19 -12.89 -5.89 4.39
N LYS A 20 -12.95 -7.21 4.35
CA LYS A 20 -12.85 -8.06 5.54
C LYS A 20 -11.38 -8.25 5.93
N ASN A 21 -11.14 -8.57 7.21
CA ASN A 21 -9.83 -8.99 7.69
C ASN A 21 -8.72 -7.95 7.43
N GLN A 22 -9.02 -6.66 7.71
CA GLN A 22 -8.04 -5.58 7.61
C GLN A 22 -7.52 -5.35 6.18
N THR A 23 -8.43 -5.47 5.22
CA THR A 23 -8.12 -5.22 3.81
C THR A 23 -8.87 -4.00 3.27
N ILE A 24 -8.34 -3.43 2.20
CA ILE A 24 -8.95 -2.31 1.47
C ILE A 24 -9.11 -2.72 0.01
N ILE A 25 -10.34 -2.66 -0.47
CA ILE A 25 -10.66 -2.96 -1.87
C ILE A 25 -10.42 -1.70 -2.70
N ASP A 26 -9.59 -1.81 -3.72
CA ASP A 26 -9.30 -0.74 -4.68
C ASP A 26 -9.99 -1.12 -6.00
N ARG A 27 -11.20 -0.60 -6.21
CA ARG A 27 -12.02 -0.96 -7.38
C ARG A 27 -11.46 -0.41 -8.67
N LYS A 28 -10.79 0.74 -8.60
CA LYS A 28 -10.24 1.38 -9.79
C LYS A 28 -9.12 0.56 -10.42
N ARG A 29 -8.33 -0.12 -9.59
CA ARG A 29 -7.17 -0.87 -10.06
C ARG A 29 -7.34 -2.39 -9.93
N GLY A 30 -8.46 -2.85 -9.39
CA GLY A 30 -8.69 -4.28 -9.19
C GLY A 30 -7.71 -4.90 -8.20
N LEU A 31 -7.39 -4.17 -7.13
CA LEU A 31 -6.40 -4.58 -6.14
C LEU A 31 -7.03 -4.69 -4.76
N LEU A 32 -6.50 -5.60 -3.97
CA LEU A 32 -6.79 -5.70 -2.54
C LEU A 32 -5.53 -5.35 -1.77
N TRP A 33 -5.59 -4.27 -1.01
CA TRP A 33 -4.47 -3.78 -0.19
C TRP A 33 -4.65 -4.22 1.24
N LEU A 34 -3.55 -4.41 1.97
CA LEU A 34 -3.62 -4.49 3.42
C LEU A 34 -3.85 -3.09 3.99
N LYS A 35 -4.73 -3.00 4.99
CA LYS A 35 -5.02 -1.73 5.67
C LYS A 35 -3.81 -1.19 6.43
N TYR A 36 -2.94 -2.10 6.90
CA TYR A 36 -1.71 -1.81 7.63
C TYR A 36 -0.51 -2.16 6.76
N ASP A 37 0.56 -1.36 6.86
CA ASP A 37 1.83 -1.68 6.18
C ASP A 37 2.68 -2.64 7.03
N THR A 38 3.85 -3.01 6.51
CA THR A 38 4.75 -3.95 7.21
C THR A 38 5.29 -3.39 8.51
N TRP A 39 5.52 -2.07 8.61
CA TRP A 39 5.93 -1.43 9.86
C TRP A 39 4.86 -1.62 10.95
N GLN A 40 3.61 -1.36 10.59
CA GLN A 40 2.50 -1.49 11.53
C GLN A 40 2.26 -2.94 11.94
N LEU A 41 2.38 -3.86 11.01
CA LEU A 41 2.14 -5.29 11.27
C LEU A 41 3.27 -5.95 12.05
N SER A 42 4.54 -5.59 11.78
CA SER A 42 5.69 -6.25 12.38
C SER A 42 6.31 -5.49 13.55
N GLY A 43 6.12 -4.17 13.60
CA GLY A 43 6.81 -3.31 14.54
C GLY A 43 8.29 -3.12 14.23
N LYS A 44 8.74 -3.48 13.04
CA LYS A 44 10.13 -3.42 12.62
C LYS A 44 10.27 -2.75 11.27
N TRP A 45 11.39 -2.03 11.07
CA TRP A 45 11.77 -1.58 9.75
C TRP A 45 12.42 -2.75 9.00
N LEU A 46 11.95 -2.99 7.78
CA LEU A 46 12.40 -4.11 6.96
C LEU A 46 13.06 -3.59 5.69
N ASN A 47 14.17 -4.21 5.27
CA ASN A 47 14.72 -3.94 3.95
C ASN A 47 13.86 -4.63 2.87
N TRP A 48 14.22 -4.45 1.61
CA TRP A 48 13.45 -5.02 0.50
C TRP A 48 13.37 -6.54 0.57
N VAL A 49 14.50 -7.19 0.85
CA VAL A 49 14.57 -8.66 0.95
C VAL A 49 13.67 -9.15 2.09
N GLN A 50 13.77 -8.52 3.26
CA GLN A 50 12.95 -8.85 4.42
C GLN A 50 11.46 -8.60 4.15
N SER A 51 11.14 -7.55 3.38
CA SER A 51 9.75 -7.27 3.00
C SER A 51 9.18 -8.37 2.13
N ARG A 52 9.97 -8.92 1.20
CA ARG A 52 9.55 -10.07 0.40
C ARG A 52 9.35 -11.31 1.28
N GLU A 53 10.29 -11.58 2.17
CA GLU A 53 10.16 -12.70 3.12
C GLU A 53 8.92 -12.56 3.98
N PHE A 54 8.62 -11.35 4.44
CA PHE A 54 7.42 -11.07 5.22
C PHE A 54 6.15 -11.37 4.42
N SER A 55 6.12 -11.00 3.14
CA SER A 55 4.98 -11.32 2.27
C SER A 55 4.80 -12.84 2.12
N GLU A 56 5.91 -13.57 2.01
CA GLU A 56 5.88 -15.04 1.93
C GLU A 56 5.35 -15.66 3.22
N GLU A 57 5.73 -15.13 4.38
CA GLU A 57 5.19 -15.59 5.67
C GLU A 57 3.68 -15.39 5.76
N LEU A 58 3.20 -14.21 5.34
CA LEU A 58 1.77 -13.94 5.32
C LEU A 58 1.02 -14.89 4.37
N ASN A 59 1.65 -15.24 3.25
CA ASN A 59 1.08 -16.17 2.29
C ASN A 59 1.00 -17.60 2.87
N GLN A 60 2.02 -18.04 3.61
CA GLN A 60 2.01 -19.32 4.28
C GLN A 60 0.92 -19.38 5.36
N GLN A 61 0.71 -18.26 6.06
CA GLN A 61 -0.33 -18.15 7.09
C GLN A 61 -1.72 -17.89 6.50
N LYS A 62 -1.81 -17.70 5.19
CA LYS A 62 -3.06 -17.32 4.50
C LYS A 62 -3.70 -16.08 5.13
N PHE A 63 -2.90 -15.06 5.36
CA PHE A 63 -3.34 -13.82 5.98
C PHE A 63 -4.53 -13.24 5.21
N GLY A 64 -5.59 -12.88 5.92
CA GLY A 64 -6.80 -12.36 5.30
C GLY A 64 -7.55 -13.38 4.44
N GLY A 65 -7.14 -14.65 4.46
CA GLY A 65 -7.72 -15.72 3.65
C GLY A 65 -7.05 -15.91 2.29
N TYR A 66 -5.91 -15.23 2.04
CA TYR A 66 -5.24 -15.27 0.74
C TYR A 66 -3.77 -15.65 0.87
N SER A 67 -3.20 -16.23 -0.20
CA SER A 67 -1.82 -16.71 -0.22
C SER A 67 -1.00 -16.13 -1.38
N ASP A 68 -1.40 -14.96 -1.90
CA ASP A 68 -0.74 -14.31 -3.03
C ASP A 68 -0.42 -12.82 -2.77
N TRP A 69 -0.15 -12.48 -1.50
CA TRP A 69 0.32 -11.14 -1.14
C TRP A 69 1.69 -10.90 -1.74
N ARG A 70 1.90 -9.69 -2.24
CA ARG A 70 3.15 -9.28 -2.90
C ARG A 70 3.45 -7.81 -2.63
N LEU A 71 4.66 -7.38 -2.97
CA LEU A 71 5.00 -5.97 -2.99
C LEU A 71 4.25 -5.28 -4.15
N PRO A 72 3.86 -4.02 -3.97
CA PRO A 72 3.24 -3.27 -5.08
C PRO A 72 4.28 -2.91 -6.14
N THR A 73 3.84 -2.72 -7.38
CA THR A 73 4.66 -2.06 -8.40
C THR A 73 4.79 -0.57 -8.07
N VAL A 74 5.73 0.13 -8.70
CA VAL A 74 5.87 1.59 -8.54
C VAL A 74 4.55 2.28 -8.89
N SER A 75 3.94 1.89 -9.99
CA SER A 75 2.67 2.48 -10.43
C SER A 75 1.56 2.29 -9.40
N GLU A 76 1.50 1.11 -8.79
CA GLU A 76 0.50 0.82 -7.75
C GLU A 76 0.76 1.65 -6.51
N ALA A 77 2.00 1.69 -6.01
CA ALA A 77 2.34 2.49 -4.84
C ALA A 77 2.07 3.98 -5.08
N LYS A 78 2.49 4.48 -6.22
CA LYS A 78 2.26 5.88 -6.61
C LYS A 78 0.77 6.22 -6.65
N SER A 79 -0.09 5.27 -7.00
CA SER A 79 -1.53 5.51 -7.07
C SER A 79 -2.15 5.84 -5.71
N LEU A 80 -1.48 5.53 -4.62
CA LEU A 80 -1.94 5.87 -3.27
C LEU A 80 -1.57 7.30 -2.87
N PHE A 81 -0.67 7.95 -3.60
CA PHE A 81 -0.29 9.35 -3.40
C PHE A 81 -1.38 10.23 -4.00
N ASP A 82 -2.05 11.02 -3.15
CA ASP A 82 -3.16 11.86 -3.59
C ASP A 82 -3.11 13.17 -2.82
N LYS A 83 -2.83 14.27 -3.54
CA LYS A 83 -2.74 15.60 -2.95
C LYS A 83 -4.07 16.11 -2.41
N LYS A 84 -5.17 15.49 -2.78
CA LYS A 84 -6.51 15.86 -2.30
C LYS A 84 -6.88 15.14 -1.00
N GLN A 85 -6.08 14.17 -0.57
CA GLN A 85 -6.32 13.41 0.64
C GLN A 85 -5.14 13.53 1.58
N GLN A 86 -5.41 13.41 2.87
CA GLN A 86 -4.38 13.49 3.91
C GLN A 86 -4.42 12.26 4.79
N ASN A 87 -3.24 11.83 5.21
CA ASN A 87 -3.07 10.78 6.18
C ASN A 87 -1.86 11.11 7.05
N LYS A 88 -1.56 10.30 8.04
CA LYS A 88 -0.44 10.51 8.95
C LYS A 88 0.57 9.38 8.83
N ASP A 89 1.85 9.73 8.77
CA ASP A 89 2.92 8.74 8.78
C ASP A 89 3.29 8.32 10.21
N HIS A 90 4.32 7.46 10.33
CA HIS A 90 4.77 6.91 11.61
C HIS A 90 5.25 7.98 12.61
N MET A 91 5.59 9.18 12.14
CA MET A 91 5.98 10.31 12.98
C MET A 91 4.83 11.27 13.26
N GLY A 92 3.63 10.96 12.80
CA GLY A 92 2.48 11.82 12.93
C GLY A 92 2.48 13.01 11.98
N GLN A 93 3.36 13.02 10.97
CA GLN A 93 3.38 14.08 9.97
C GLN A 93 2.28 13.87 8.94
N THR A 94 1.63 14.96 8.55
CA THR A 94 0.62 14.92 7.51
C THR A 94 1.26 14.71 6.14
N ILE A 95 0.76 13.72 5.41
CA ILE A 95 1.23 13.36 4.07
C ILE A 95 0.07 13.26 3.11
N SER A 96 0.37 13.35 1.80
CA SER A 96 -0.62 13.21 0.73
C SER A 96 -0.79 11.73 0.38
N HIS A 97 -1.78 11.11 0.98
CA HIS A 97 -2.01 9.67 0.84
C HIS A 97 -3.49 9.37 1.07
N ALA A 98 -3.99 8.33 0.40
CA ALA A 98 -5.37 7.88 0.57
C ALA A 98 -5.72 7.75 2.06
N ALA A 99 -6.82 8.41 2.47
CA ALA A 99 -7.19 8.57 3.87
C ALA A 99 -7.76 7.30 4.50
N ILE A 100 -8.18 6.33 3.69
CA ILE A 100 -8.82 5.10 4.16
C ILE A 100 -7.86 4.17 4.91
N PHE A 101 -6.55 4.27 4.64
CA PHE A 101 -5.54 3.42 5.27
C PHE A 101 -5.26 3.86 6.70
N GLU A 102 -4.94 2.89 7.56
CA GLU A 102 -4.69 3.17 8.98
C GLU A 102 -3.50 4.11 9.15
N PRO A 103 -3.65 5.25 9.87
CA PRO A 103 -2.55 6.17 10.12
C PRO A 103 -1.40 5.54 10.88
N GLY A 104 -0.19 6.07 10.71
CA GLY A 104 0.99 5.61 11.44
C GLY A 104 1.89 4.67 10.64
N PHE A 105 1.71 4.62 9.32
CA PHE A 105 2.54 3.78 8.44
C PHE A 105 3.84 4.51 8.04
N GLY A 106 4.79 3.78 7.47
CA GLY A 106 6.02 4.35 6.94
C GLY A 106 5.76 5.18 5.68
N PHE A 107 6.47 6.29 5.54
CA PHE A 107 6.26 7.17 4.38
C PHE A 107 7.04 6.73 3.13
N LEU A 108 7.97 5.77 3.24
CA LEU A 108 8.71 5.20 2.12
C LEU A 108 8.26 3.78 1.88
N CYS A 109 7.71 3.51 0.70
CA CYS A 109 7.15 2.20 0.36
C CYS A 109 8.05 1.48 -0.63
N TRP A 110 8.58 0.32 -0.24
CA TRP A 110 9.29 -0.55 -1.16
C TRP A 110 8.33 -1.06 -2.24
N THR A 111 8.84 -1.18 -3.46
CA THR A 111 8.09 -1.72 -4.59
C THR A 111 8.79 -2.95 -5.17
N SER A 112 8.11 -3.67 -6.06
CA SER A 112 8.68 -4.84 -6.72
C SER A 112 9.66 -4.50 -7.85
N ASP A 113 9.81 -3.23 -8.18
CA ASP A 113 10.68 -2.81 -9.30
C ASP A 113 12.14 -2.81 -8.86
N VAL A 114 12.97 -3.63 -9.53
CA VAL A 114 14.37 -3.86 -9.17
C VAL A 114 15.26 -3.46 -10.34
N ARG A 115 16.42 -2.86 -10.02
CA ARG A 115 17.45 -2.49 -10.99
C ARG A 115 18.77 -3.12 -10.58
N ASN A 116 19.48 -3.72 -11.57
CA ASN A 116 20.81 -4.31 -11.39
C ASN A 116 20.88 -5.33 -10.24
N LYS A 117 19.77 -5.98 -9.89
CA LYS A 117 19.66 -7.02 -8.85
C LYS A 117 19.99 -6.55 -7.44
N ILE A 118 20.42 -5.29 -7.24
CA ILE A 118 20.88 -4.78 -5.94
C ILE A 118 20.14 -3.53 -5.49
N GLN A 119 19.31 -2.96 -6.34
CA GLN A 119 18.52 -1.76 -6.02
C GLN A 119 17.06 -1.99 -6.33
N ALA A 120 16.20 -1.50 -5.45
CA ALA A 120 14.75 -1.50 -5.65
C ALA A 120 14.22 -0.07 -5.56
N VAL A 121 13.08 0.17 -6.18
CA VAL A 121 12.43 1.48 -6.10
C VAL A 121 11.66 1.60 -4.81
N ARG A 122 11.83 2.71 -4.13
CA ARG A 122 11.00 3.14 -3.00
C ARG A 122 10.19 4.36 -3.43
N PHE A 123 8.93 4.39 -3.06
CA PHE A 123 8.07 5.55 -3.31
C PHE A 123 7.83 6.29 -2.00
N GLY A 124 8.10 7.60 -1.99
CA GLY A 124 7.93 8.43 -0.80
C GLY A 124 6.65 9.25 -0.85
N PHE A 125 5.81 9.12 0.17
CA PHE A 125 4.53 9.82 0.22
C PHE A 125 4.61 11.23 0.79
N ARG A 126 5.78 11.66 1.26
CA ARG A 126 5.96 13.05 1.70
C ARG A 126 6.02 14.01 0.53
N LYS A 127 6.76 13.65 -0.53
CA LYS A 127 6.99 14.50 -1.70
C LYS A 127 6.50 13.91 -3.01
N GLY A 128 6.05 12.66 -3.00
CA GLY A 128 5.63 11.97 -4.22
C GLY A 128 6.80 11.60 -5.13
N LEU A 129 7.95 11.30 -4.57
CA LEU A 129 9.16 10.97 -5.31
C LEU A 129 9.48 9.49 -5.22
N GLN A 130 9.99 8.95 -6.32
CA GLN A 130 10.54 7.59 -6.34
C GLN A 130 12.06 7.65 -6.36
N ILE A 131 12.70 6.76 -5.61
CA ILE A 131 14.15 6.65 -5.55
C ILE A 131 14.57 5.20 -5.68
N PHE A 132 15.76 4.96 -6.23
CA PHE A 132 16.40 3.65 -6.16
C PHE A 132 17.23 3.56 -4.89
N ASP A 133 17.10 2.47 -4.16
CA ASP A 133 17.83 2.27 -2.93
C ASP A 133 18.32 0.83 -2.83
N ASP A 134 19.37 0.62 -2.06
CA ASP A 134 19.95 -0.69 -1.83
C ASP A 134 18.91 -1.63 -1.19
N ILE A 135 18.80 -2.85 -1.73
CA ILE A 135 17.81 -3.82 -1.24
C ILE A 135 18.04 -4.27 0.20
N TYR A 136 19.23 -4.04 0.73
CA TYR A 136 19.58 -4.38 2.11
C TYR A 136 19.46 -3.20 3.08
N ARG A 137 19.06 -2.02 2.61
CA ARG A 137 18.89 -0.85 3.47
C ARG A 137 17.61 -1.00 4.30
N THR A 138 17.76 -1.03 5.62
CA THR A 138 16.62 -1.18 6.54
C THR A 138 16.00 0.15 6.95
N SER A 139 16.74 1.26 6.85
CA SER A 139 16.31 2.57 7.34
C SER A 139 14.92 2.96 6.84
N ARG A 140 13.97 3.04 7.77
CA ARG A 140 12.55 3.36 7.52
C ARG A 140 11.94 2.45 6.44
N GLY A 141 12.43 1.19 6.36
CA GLY A 141 11.98 0.23 5.37
C GLY A 141 10.61 -0.32 5.71
N SER A 142 9.65 -0.04 4.86
CA SER A 142 8.31 -0.57 4.97
C SER A 142 7.72 -0.74 3.58
N THR A 143 6.63 -1.51 3.49
CA THR A 143 5.86 -1.63 2.27
C THR A 143 4.41 -1.94 2.62
N ARG A 144 3.50 -1.58 1.73
CA ARG A 144 2.10 -1.99 1.85
C ARG A 144 1.88 -3.14 0.89
N LEU A 145 1.59 -4.30 1.43
CA LEU A 145 1.38 -5.48 0.62
C LEU A 145 0.03 -5.43 -0.08
N VAL A 146 -0.03 -6.05 -1.23
CA VAL A 146 -1.18 -5.99 -2.14
C VAL A 146 -1.33 -7.32 -2.85
N ARG A 147 -2.54 -7.60 -3.34
CA ARG A 147 -2.79 -8.72 -4.25
C ARG A 147 -3.78 -8.29 -5.33
N ASP A 148 -3.75 -8.99 -6.44
CA ASP A 148 -4.75 -8.78 -7.50
C ASP A 148 -6.07 -9.41 -7.08
N ILE A 149 -7.19 -8.72 -7.37
CA ILE A 149 -8.51 -9.28 -7.13
C ILE A 149 -8.87 -10.17 -8.31
N GLU A 150 -9.24 -11.42 -7.99
CA GLU A 150 -9.70 -12.40 -8.97
C GLU A 150 -11.22 -12.42 -9.03
N LYS A 151 -11.78 -12.87 -10.15
CA LYS A 151 -13.24 -12.97 -10.31
C LYS A 151 -13.89 -13.84 -9.25
N ASN A 152 -13.19 -14.89 -8.83
CA ASN A 152 -13.69 -15.84 -7.81
C ASN A 152 -13.74 -15.27 -6.42
N ASP A 153 -13.07 -14.12 -6.17
CA ASP A 153 -13.04 -13.51 -4.84
C ASP A 153 -14.40 -12.92 -4.43
N GLY A 154 -15.25 -12.62 -5.40
CA GLY A 154 -16.56 -12.03 -5.13
C GLY A 154 -16.50 -10.59 -4.62
N LEU A 155 -15.40 -9.89 -4.87
CA LEU A 155 -15.17 -8.53 -4.36
C LEU A 155 -15.53 -7.43 -5.35
N LEU A 156 -15.61 -7.77 -6.64
CA LEU A 156 -15.91 -6.81 -7.70
C LEU A 156 -17.26 -7.09 -8.35
#